data_531792ac73abe4c5ac15d82d7e1c114b
#
_entry.id   531792ac73abe4c5ac15d82d7e1c114b
#
_cell.length_a   1.000
_cell.length_b   1.000
_cell.length_c   1.000
_cell.angle_alpha   90.00
_cell.angle_beta   90.00
_cell.angle_gamma   90.00
#
_symmetry.space_group_name_H-M   'P 1'
#
loop_
_entity.id
_entity.type
_entity.pdbx_description
1 polymer ?
#
loop_
_entity_poly.entity_id
_entity_poly.type
_entity_poly.pdbx_seq_one_letter_code
_entity_poly.pdbx_strand_id
1 'polypeptide(L)'
;MRYRKGSEENHCERFQEAISVSASSGVPAAYYSFRDDYQSIRMTAEYGGTIRIESIITATGEQGELTQHPQGLIQFRTRRITDSESNLNETCEGPTLLHIVGQDEDGFNVHLESLLARMLRGRSMITLTRNTEAYLRDNTHMLTTVSRDRVNDLVNQLKSPKSSLRRAAVRQLSSYGSSAVPLLRSTLARHDLDPEQQARIKSILANRVRIDDDTPTSLAQLLAADRDHWQILARRMDQTQFVAANDHVLRCGLESLSP
;
A
#
# COMPACT_ATOMS: atom_id res chain seq x y z
N MET A 1 5.86 -1.92 30.13
CA MET A 1 6.35 -0.58 29.78
C MET A 1 7.88 -0.65 29.73
N ARG A 2 8.50 -0.53 28.58
CA ARG A 2 9.99 -0.50 28.47
C ARG A 2 10.37 0.86 27.93
N TYR A 3 11.02 1.67 28.75
CA TYR A 3 11.71 2.88 28.33
C TYR A 3 13.12 2.52 27.90
N ARG A 4 13.51 2.85 26.69
CA ARG A 4 14.89 2.82 26.26
C ARG A 4 15.37 4.27 26.17
N LYS A 5 16.25 4.67 27.09
CA LYS A 5 16.94 5.96 27.03
C LYS A 5 18.30 5.67 26.42
N GLY A 6 18.47 6.08 25.14
CA GLY A 6 19.77 5.97 24.50
C GLY A 6 20.57 7.25 24.75
N SER A 7 21.74 7.13 25.32
CA SER A 7 22.75 8.17 25.33
C SER A 7 24.05 7.56 24.83
N GLU A 8 24.41 7.86 23.60
CA GLU A 8 25.77 7.70 23.13
C GLU A 8 26.34 9.08 22.81
N GLU A 9 27.50 9.37 23.42
CA GLU A 9 28.26 10.61 23.24
C GLU A 9 28.89 10.60 21.85
N ASN A 10 28.26 11.29 20.91
CA ASN A 10 28.84 12.08 19.82
C ASN A 10 27.69 12.56 18.92
N HIS A 11 27.27 13.81 19.11
CA HIS A 11 26.04 14.40 18.58
C HIS A 11 24.79 13.65 19.05
N CYS A 12 24.46 13.83 20.33
CA CYS A 12 23.26 13.27 20.95
C CYS A 12 22.03 13.90 20.32
N GLU A 13 21.48 13.29 19.29
CA GLU A 13 20.07 13.45 18.97
C GLU A 13 19.29 12.95 20.18
N ARG A 14 18.70 13.88 20.92
CA ARG A 14 17.84 13.54 22.07
C ARG A 14 16.52 13.04 21.49
N PHE A 15 16.28 11.75 21.61
CA PHE A 15 14.99 11.20 21.24
C PHE A 15 14.30 10.50 22.41
N GLN A 16 12.99 10.45 22.36
CA GLN A 16 12.13 9.70 23.26
C GLN A 16 11.31 8.73 22.43
N GLU A 17 11.33 7.47 22.80
CA GLU A 17 10.57 6.43 22.13
C GLU A 17 9.80 5.60 23.16
N ALA A 18 8.52 5.35 22.91
CA ALA A 18 7.69 4.54 23.78
C ALA A 18 6.77 3.64 22.96
N ILE A 19 6.65 2.39 23.40
CA ILE A 19 5.68 1.42 22.88
C ILE A 19 4.81 0.97 24.05
N SER A 20 3.49 1.00 23.87
CA SER A 20 2.56 0.40 24.82
C SER A 20 1.56 -0.49 24.07
N VAL A 21 1.26 -1.63 24.65
CA VAL A 21 0.21 -2.53 24.19
C VAL A 21 -0.78 -2.67 25.32
N SER A 22 -2.04 -2.42 25.04
CA SER A 22 -3.15 -2.58 25.97
C SER A 22 -4.18 -3.55 25.41
N ALA A 23 -4.94 -4.19 26.29
CA ALA A 23 -6.10 -4.97 25.90
C ALA A 23 -7.28 -4.53 26.76
N SER A 24 -8.33 -4.01 26.14
CA SER A 24 -9.58 -3.68 26.79
C SER A 24 -10.64 -4.65 26.31
N SER A 25 -11.29 -5.35 27.24
CA SER A 25 -12.31 -6.37 26.93
C SER A 25 -11.83 -7.45 25.94
N GLY A 26 -10.55 -7.84 26.02
CA GLY A 26 -9.94 -8.83 25.13
C GLY A 26 -9.52 -8.27 23.75
N VAL A 27 -9.62 -6.97 23.57
CA VAL A 27 -9.31 -6.26 22.33
C VAL A 27 -7.93 -5.61 22.43
N PRO A 28 -6.93 -6.05 21.66
CA PRO A 28 -5.61 -5.45 21.69
C PRO A 28 -5.61 -4.10 20.97
N ALA A 29 -4.93 -3.13 21.56
CA ALA A 29 -4.54 -1.88 20.93
C ALA A 29 -3.05 -1.64 21.14
N ALA A 30 -2.35 -1.18 20.13
CA ALA A 30 -0.93 -0.85 20.20
C ALA A 30 -0.75 0.65 19.95
N TYR A 31 0.09 1.26 20.78
CA TYR A 31 0.46 2.66 20.66
C TYR A 31 1.97 2.76 20.56
N TYR A 32 2.43 3.54 19.62
CA TYR A 32 3.83 3.91 19.46
C TYR A 32 3.93 5.41 19.45
N SER A 33 4.93 5.95 20.14
CA SER A 33 5.28 7.38 20.06
C SER A 33 6.78 7.53 19.93
N PHE A 34 7.17 8.46 19.08
CA PHE A 34 8.55 8.87 18.87
C PHE A 34 8.60 10.39 18.86
N ARG A 35 9.62 10.96 19.49
CA ARG A 35 9.87 12.39 19.48
C ARG A 35 11.37 12.66 19.55
N ASP A 36 11.85 13.51 18.65
CA ASP A 36 13.17 14.11 18.69
C ASP A 36 13.07 15.65 18.58
N ASP A 37 14.19 16.31 18.33
CA ASP A 37 14.21 17.77 18.16
C ASP A 37 13.55 18.24 16.86
N TYR A 38 13.42 17.35 15.89
CA TYR A 38 12.89 17.64 14.55
C TYR A 38 11.42 17.24 14.38
N GLN A 39 11.02 16.06 14.88
CA GLN A 39 9.74 15.45 14.58
C GLN A 39 9.09 14.79 15.81
N SER A 40 7.78 14.85 15.86
CA SER A 40 6.97 14.06 16.79
C SER A 40 6.04 13.13 15.99
N ILE A 41 6.14 11.83 16.22
CA ILE A 41 5.30 10.82 15.55
C ILE A 41 4.50 10.06 16.60
N ARG A 42 3.23 9.81 16.30
CA ARG A 42 2.34 8.95 17.05
C ARG A 42 1.67 7.94 16.12
N MET A 43 1.73 6.67 16.48
CA MET A 43 1.03 5.62 15.74
C MET A 43 0.07 4.89 16.68
N THR A 44 -1.14 4.66 16.24
CA THR A 44 -2.15 3.84 16.92
C THR A 44 -2.58 2.72 16.00
N ALA A 45 -2.67 1.51 16.55
CA ALA A 45 -3.29 0.37 15.90
C ALA A 45 -4.44 -0.10 16.82
N GLU A 46 -5.67 0.12 16.35
CA GLU A 46 -6.87 -0.13 17.12
C GLU A 46 -7.51 -1.47 16.76
N TYR A 47 -8.42 -1.90 17.63
CA TYR A 47 -9.28 -3.04 17.34
C TYR A 47 -10.03 -2.87 16.02
N GLY A 48 -10.13 -3.98 15.27
CA GLY A 48 -10.71 -3.94 13.93
C GLY A 48 -9.68 -3.66 12.84
N GLY A 49 -8.39 -3.41 13.20
CA GLY A 49 -7.29 -3.28 12.25
C GLY A 49 -7.14 -1.88 11.64
N THR A 50 -7.74 -0.84 12.24
CA THR A 50 -7.47 0.54 11.85
C THR A 50 -6.09 0.95 12.35
N ILE A 51 -5.25 1.45 11.44
CA ILE A 51 -3.93 2.03 11.74
C ILE A 51 -4.01 3.52 11.45
N ARG A 52 -3.54 4.33 12.40
CA ARG A 52 -3.39 5.77 12.24
C ARG A 52 -1.98 6.18 12.65
N ILE A 53 -1.33 6.97 11.80
CA ILE A 53 -0.02 7.57 12.05
C ILE A 53 -0.19 9.08 11.93
N GLU A 54 0.22 9.80 12.95
CA GLU A 54 0.25 11.26 13.00
C GLU A 54 1.70 11.72 13.16
N SER A 55 2.11 12.69 12.38
CA SER A 55 3.44 13.27 12.40
C SER A 55 3.34 14.78 12.44
N ILE A 56 4.18 15.42 13.25
CA ILE A 56 4.27 16.87 13.37
C ILE A 56 5.75 17.26 13.29
N ILE A 57 6.09 18.15 12.37
CA ILE A 57 7.44 18.72 12.26
C ILE A 57 7.55 19.87 13.24
N THR A 58 8.48 19.78 14.19
CA THR A 58 8.59 20.69 15.32
C THR A 58 8.87 22.14 14.89
N ALA A 59 9.70 22.33 13.87
CA ALA A 59 10.13 23.64 13.43
C ALA A 59 9.06 24.42 12.64
N THR A 60 8.27 23.73 11.81
CA THR A 60 7.29 24.35 10.90
C THR A 60 5.85 24.17 11.36
N GLY A 61 5.59 23.22 12.27
CA GLY A 61 4.24 22.81 12.64
C GLY A 61 3.51 22.02 11.54
N GLU A 62 4.17 21.68 10.43
CA GLU A 62 3.60 20.86 9.38
C GLU A 62 3.12 19.52 9.95
N GLN A 63 1.97 19.05 9.48
CA GLN A 63 1.33 17.85 9.95
C GLN A 63 1.16 16.85 8.82
N GLY A 64 1.43 15.59 9.10
CA GLY A 64 1.12 14.46 8.24
C GLY A 64 0.24 13.46 8.97
N GLU A 65 -0.79 12.96 8.32
CA GLU A 65 -1.68 11.94 8.86
C GLU A 65 -1.85 10.82 7.85
N LEU A 66 -1.51 9.58 8.25
CA LEU A 66 -1.84 8.39 7.49
C LEU A 66 -2.90 7.58 8.23
N THR A 67 -3.96 7.20 7.52
CA THR A 67 -5.02 6.35 8.06
C THR A 67 -5.24 5.16 7.13
N GLN A 68 -5.30 3.97 7.71
CA GLN A 68 -5.67 2.74 7.02
C GLN A 68 -6.79 2.05 7.79
N HIS A 69 -7.95 1.91 7.16
CA HIS A 69 -9.04 1.09 7.66
C HIS A 69 -8.91 -0.36 7.16
N PRO A 70 -9.41 -1.36 7.91
CA PRO A 70 -9.47 -2.73 7.42
C PRO A 70 -10.26 -2.78 6.11
N GLN A 71 -9.69 -3.34 5.06
CA GLN A 71 -10.31 -3.42 3.73
C GLN A 71 -10.51 -2.06 2.99
N GLY A 72 -10.06 -0.93 3.58
CA GLY A 72 -10.08 0.38 2.94
C GLY A 72 -8.78 0.72 2.23
N LEU A 73 -8.82 1.83 1.48
CA LEU A 73 -7.62 2.45 0.95
C LEU A 73 -6.81 3.10 2.07
N ILE A 74 -5.50 3.17 1.90
CA ILE A 74 -4.64 4.00 2.71
C ILE A 74 -4.90 5.44 2.29
N GLN A 75 -5.15 6.30 3.26
CA GLN A 75 -5.26 7.75 3.05
C GLN A 75 -4.09 8.43 3.72
N PHE A 76 -3.43 9.32 3.01
CA PHE A 76 -2.36 10.16 3.54
C PHE A 76 -2.69 11.63 3.26
N ARG A 77 -2.62 12.45 4.29
CA ARG A 77 -2.91 13.89 4.22
C ARG A 77 -1.74 14.66 4.80
N THR A 78 -1.32 15.68 4.10
CA THR A 78 -0.35 16.66 4.59
C THR A 78 -1.02 18.02 4.75
N ARG A 79 -0.70 18.71 5.84
CA ARG A 79 -1.18 20.05 6.12
C ARG A 79 0.02 20.95 6.39
N ARG A 80 0.25 21.92 5.50
CA ARG A 80 1.25 22.96 5.70
C ARG A 80 0.59 24.19 6.29
N ILE A 81 1.17 24.71 7.36
CA ILE A 81 0.76 26.00 7.93
C ILE A 81 1.53 27.06 7.15
N THR A 82 0.86 27.74 6.21
CA THR A 82 1.40 28.90 5.51
C THR A 82 0.83 30.16 6.16
N ASP A 83 1.60 31.25 6.21
CA ASP A 83 1.19 32.55 6.76
C ASP A 83 0.03 33.23 5.99
N SER A 84 -0.29 32.76 4.80
CA SER A 84 -1.50 33.10 4.05
C SER A 84 -2.58 32.10 4.33
N GLU A 85 -3.82 32.52 4.57
CA GLU A 85 -5.01 31.77 4.99
C GLU A 85 -5.39 30.53 4.15
N SER A 86 -4.60 30.16 3.16
CA SER A 86 -4.76 28.94 2.36
C SER A 86 -3.96 27.78 2.97
N ASN A 87 -4.58 27.05 3.88
CA ASN A 87 -4.07 25.72 4.28
C ASN A 87 -4.09 24.81 3.05
N LEU A 88 -2.93 24.56 2.45
CA LEU A 88 -2.80 23.54 1.39
C LEU A 88 -2.92 22.18 2.04
N ASN A 89 -4.08 21.55 1.89
CA ASN A 89 -4.31 20.18 2.30
C ASN A 89 -4.14 19.29 1.06
N GLU A 90 -3.04 18.59 0.98
CA GLU A 90 -2.85 17.55 -0.04
C GLU A 90 -3.36 16.22 0.53
N THR A 91 -4.13 15.49 -0.27
CA THR A 91 -4.65 14.18 0.10
C THR A 91 -4.32 13.19 -0.99
N CYS A 92 -3.62 12.12 -0.61
CA CYS A 92 -3.31 10.98 -1.45
C CYS A 92 -4.04 9.76 -0.94
N GLU A 93 -4.45 8.86 -1.83
CA GLU A 93 -5.05 7.60 -1.44
C GLU A 93 -4.64 6.47 -2.38
N GLY A 94 -4.62 5.26 -1.85
CA GLY A 94 -4.28 4.08 -2.65
C GLY A 94 -4.30 2.79 -1.84
N PRO A 95 -4.31 1.65 -2.52
CA PRO A 95 -4.37 0.34 -1.86
C PRO A 95 -3.07 -0.10 -1.18
N THR A 96 -1.96 0.57 -1.47
CA THR A 96 -0.64 0.26 -0.88
C THR A 96 0.15 1.54 -0.61
N LEU A 97 1.20 1.44 0.23
CA LEU A 97 2.12 2.55 0.48
C LEU A 97 2.88 3.00 -0.79
N LEU A 98 3.07 2.10 -1.77
CA LEU A 98 3.70 2.48 -3.03
C LEU A 98 2.87 3.52 -3.80
N HIS A 99 1.52 3.45 -3.72
CA HIS A 99 0.65 4.46 -4.31
C HIS A 99 0.82 5.81 -3.62
N ILE A 100 0.94 5.81 -2.29
CA ILE A 100 1.14 7.05 -1.53
C ILE A 100 2.48 7.70 -1.87
N VAL A 101 3.57 6.93 -1.84
CA VAL A 101 4.90 7.42 -2.25
C VAL A 101 4.89 7.91 -3.68
N GLY A 102 4.22 7.19 -4.60
CA GLY A 102 4.13 7.58 -6.01
C GLY A 102 3.36 8.88 -6.24
N GLN A 103 2.39 9.22 -5.38
CA GLN A 103 1.59 10.44 -5.48
C GLN A 103 2.26 11.64 -4.79
N ASP A 104 2.82 11.44 -3.58
CA ASP A 104 3.46 12.47 -2.77
C ASP A 104 4.71 11.91 -2.06
N GLU A 105 5.81 11.84 -2.79
CA GLU A 105 7.08 11.35 -2.27
C GLU A 105 7.67 12.29 -1.22
N ASP A 106 7.56 13.60 -1.44
CA ASP A 106 8.13 14.61 -0.55
C ASP A 106 7.43 14.63 0.80
N GLY A 107 6.10 14.67 0.82
CA GLY A 107 5.32 14.57 2.05
C GLY A 107 5.54 13.25 2.79
N PHE A 108 5.61 12.15 2.04
CA PHE A 108 5.93 10.85 2.62
C PHE A 108 7.32 10.82 3.27
N ASN A 109 8.33 11.38 2.59
CA ASN A 109 9.69 11.46 3.11
C ASN A 109 9.76 12.25 4.41
N VAL A 110 9.11 13.41 4.44
CA VAL A 110 9.11 14.30 5.60
C VAL A 110 8.40 13.67 6.81
N HIS A 111 7.26 13.03 6.60
CA HIS A 111 6.38 12.63 7.70
C HIS A 111 6.46 11.16 8.10
N LEU A 112 6.76 10.24 7.16
CA LEU A 112 6.57 8.81 7.37
C LEU A 112 7.83 7.95 7.19
N GLU A 113 8.77 8.37 6.35
CA GLU A 113 9.92 7.53 5.98
C GLU A 113 10.77 7.13 7.19
N SER A 114 11.04 8.06 8.12
CA SER A 114 11.83 7.77 9.31
C SER A 114 11.20 6.70 10.21
N LEU A 115 9.89 6.73 10.40
CA LEU A 115 9.16 5.72 11.15
C LEU A 115 9.17 4.37 10.42
N LEU A 116 8.83 4.38 9.13
CA LEU A 116 8.70 3.15 8.35
C LEU A 116 10.05 2.47 8.15
N ALA A 117 11.12 3.21 7.94
CA ALA A 117 12.46 2.65 7.89
C ALA A 117 12.84 1.91 9.18
N ARG A 118 12.48 2.45 10.36
CA ARG A 118 12.66 1.77 11.65
C ARG A 118 11.84 0.48 11.74
N MET A 119 10.58 0.50 11.32
CA MET A 119 9.71 -0.68 11.32
C MET A 119 10.18 -1.74 10.31
N LEU A 120 10.73 -1.32 9.19
CA LEU A 120 11.23 -2.17 8.10
C LEU A 120 12.73 -2.53 8.22
N ARG A 121 13.31 -2.40 9.43
CA ARG A 121 14.70 -2.76 9.73
C ARG A 121 15.74 -2.01 8.88
N GLY A 122 15.50 -0.72 8.66
CA GLY A 122 16.38 0.16 7.88
C GLY A 122 16.11 0.17 6.38
N ARG A 123 15.09 -0.52 5.89
CA ARG A 123 14.70 -0.45 4.47
C ARG A 123 13.91 0.84 4.21
N SER A 124 14.32 1.60 3.22
CA SER A 124 13.61 2.80 2.75
C SER A 124 12.45 2.41 1.84
N MET A 125 11.24 2.89 2.18
CA MET A 125 10.05 2.71 1.35
C MET A 125 10.17 3.50 0.05
N ILE A 126 10.76 4.69 0.09
CA ILE A 126 10.99 5.53 -1.10
C ILE A 126 11.90 4.80 -2.08
N THR A 127 13.04 4.27 -1.59
CA THR A 127 13.97 3.52 -2.43
C THR A 127 13.32 2.27 -3.01
N LEU A 128 12.54 1.54 -2.21
CA LEU A 128 11.81 0.36 -2.65
C LEU A 128 10.79 0.70 -3.75
N THR A 129 10.03 1.78 -3.56
CA THR A 129 9.06 2.27 -4.55
C THR A 129 9.74 2.67 -5.84
N ARG A 130 10.78 3.52 -5.79
CA ARG A 130 11.53 3.95 -6.98
C ARG A 130 12.11 2.78 -7.77
N ASN A 131 12.68 1.78 -7.09
CA ASN A 131 13.20 0.59 -7.73
C ASN A 131 12.10 -0.28 -8.34
N THR A 132 10.93 -0.38 -7.69
CA THR A 132 9.76 -1.08 -8.22
C THR A 132 9.22 -0.39 -9.46
N GLU A 133 9.10 0.93 -9.44
CA GLU A 133 8.65 1.74 -10.57
C GLU A 133 9.63 1.64 -11.76
N ALA A 134 10.94 1.69 -11.50
CA ALA A 134 11.95 1.48 -12.53
C ALA A 134 11.81 0.08 -13.15
N TYR A 135 11.65 -0.95 -12.33
CA TYR A 135 11.44 -2.31 -12.84
C TYR A 135 10.18 -2.43 -13.70
N LEU A 136 9.06 -1.82 -13.28
CA LEU A 136 7.81 -1.79 -14.05
C LEU A 136 8.02 -1.17 -15.44
N ARG A 137 8.66 -0.01 -15.51
CA ARG A 137 8.92 0.70 -16.78
C ARG A 137 9.83 -0.08 -17.72
N ASP A 138 10.93 -0.59 -17.17
CA ASP A 138 11.99 -1.18 -17.99
C ASP A 138 11.68 -2.63 -18.39
N ASN A 139 10.81 -3.31 -17.62
CA ASN A 139 10.51 -4.74 -17.81
C ASN A 139 9.01 -5.01 -18.05
N THR A 140 8.28 -4.06 -18.64
CA THR A 140 6.84 -4.21 -18.92
C THR A 140 6.53 -5.50 -19.68
N HIS A 141 7.39 -5.93 -20.57
CA HIS A 141 7.24 -7.17 -21.36
C HIS A 141 7.42 -8.47 -20.55
N MET A 142 8.05 -8.39 -19.37
CA MET A 142 8.25 -9.52 -18.44
C MET A 142 7.14 -9.69 -17.43
N LEU A 143 6.22 -8.73 -17.37
CA LEU A 143 5.14 -8.75 -16.39
C LEU A 143 4.07 -9.77 -16.77
N THR A 144 3.56 -10.47 -15.77
CA THR A 144 2.46 -11.41 -15.96
C THR A 144 1.19 -10.66 -16.33
N THR A 145 0.64 -10.94 -17.51
CA THR A 145 -0.64 -10.39 -17.95
C THR A 145 -1.78 -11.23 -17.38
N VAL A 146 -2.60 -10.62 -16.54
CA VAL A 146 -3.81 -11.24 -15.98
C VAL A 146 -5.02 -10.47 -16.50
N SER A 147 -5.82 -11.10 -17.36
CA SER A 147 -7.00 -10.46 -17.93
C SER A 147 -8.11 -10.32 -16.87
N ARG A 148 -8.66 -9.11 -16.76
CA ARG A 148 -9.81 -8.79 -15.91
C ARG A 148 -11.04 -9.66 -16.23
N ASP A 149 -11.33 -9.86 -17.52
CA ASP A 149 -12.45 -10.67 -17.95
C ASP A 149 -12.29 -12.11 -17.52
N ARG A 150 -11.06 -12.65 -17.67
CA ARG A 150 -10.76 -14.01 -17.23
C ARG A 150 -10.89 -14.17 -15.70
N VAL A 151 -10.48 -13.18 -14.92
CA VAL A 151 -10.69 -13.17 -13.46
C VAL A 151 -12.18 -13.14 -13.13
N ASN A 152 -12.96 -12.29 -13.80
CA ASN A 152 -14.41 -12.23 -13.62
C ASN A 152 -15.10 -13.57 -13.94
N ASP A 153 -14.73 -14.23 -15.03
CA ASP A 153 -15.25 -15.54 -15.39
C ASP A 153 -14.95 -16.59 -14.31
N LEU A 154 -13.73 -16.60 -13.78
CA LEU A 154 -13.32 -17.50 -12.72
C LEU A 154 -14.05 -17.19 -11.41
N VAL A 155 -14.25 -15.93 -11.07
CA VAL A 155 -15.05 -15.50 -9.92
C VAL A 155 -16.50 -15.96 -10.06
N ASN A 156 -17.08 -15.87 -11.27
CA ASN A 156 -18.42 -16.40 -11.54
C ASN A 156 -18.48 -17.93 -11.37
N GLN A 157 -17.42 -18.66 -11.70
CA GLN A 157 -17.35 -20.10 -11.49
C GLN A 157 -17.24 -20.50 -10.01
N LEU A 158 -16.84 -19.59 -9.11
CA LEU A 158 -16.78 -19.88 -7.66
C LEU A 158 -18.15 -20.20 -7.07
N LYS A 159 -19.26 -19.71 -7.65
CA LYS A 159 -20.63 -20.00 -7.24
C LYS A 159 -21.27 -21.21 -7.99
N SER A 160 -20.51 -21.89 -8.85
CA SER A 160 -21.03 -23.04 -9.62
C SER A 160 -21.56 -24.14 -8.69
N PRO A 161 -22.69 -24.78 -8.99
CA PRO A 161 -23.20 -25.92 -8.23
C PRO A 161 -22.22 -27.11 -8.27
N LYS A 162 -21.42 -27.24 -9.35
CA LYS A 162 -20.43 -28.31 -9.51
C LYS A 162 -19.15 -28.01 -8.71
N SER A 163 -18.86 -28.84 -7.70
CA SER A 163 -17.67 -28.67 -6.85
C SER A 163 -16.34 -28.74 -7.61
N SER A 164 -16.29 -29.49 -8.71
CA SER A 164 -15.12 -29.60 -9.57
C SER A 164 -14.79 -28.26 -10.26
N LEU A 165 -15.80 -27.53 -10.75
CA LEU A 165 -15.62 -26.21 -11.35
C LEU A 165 -15.17 -25.18 -10.31
N ARG A 166 -15.79 -25.19 -9.12
CA ARG A 166 -15.35 -24.29 -8.04
C ARG A 166 -13.89 -24.51 -7.67
N ARG A 167 -13.47 -25.79 -7.51
CA ARG A 167 -12.07 -26.13 -7.20
C ARG A 167 -11.11 -25.75 -8.33
N ALA A 168 -11.51 -25.93 -9.57
CA ALA A 168 -10.71 -25.55 -10.74
C ALA A 168 -10.51 -24.01 -10.76
N ALA A 169 -11.58 -23.25 -10.54
CA ALA A 169 -11.51 -21.78 -10.48
C ALA A 169 -10.57 -21.29 -9.36
N VAL A 170 -10.68 -21.86 -8.15
CA VAL A 170 -9.76 -21.53 -7.04
C VAL A 170 -8.31 -21.81 -7.42
N ARG A 171 -8.00 -23.01 -7.99
CA ARG A 171 -6.63 -23.32 -8.41
C ARG A 171 -6.11 -22.35 -9.46
N GLN A 172 -6.93 -22.00 -10.46
CA GLN A 172 -6.53 -21.11 -11.53
C GLN A 172 -6.34 -19.66 -11.03
N LEU A 173 -7.25 -19.14 -10.20
CA LEU A 173 -7.04 -17.83 -9.54
C LEU A 173 -5.78 -17.83 -8.67
N SER A 174 -5.52 -18.95 -8.00
CA SER A 174 -4.30 -19.10 -7.19
C SER A 174 -3.02 -19.17 -8.04
N SER A 175 -3.05 -19.72 -9.25
CA SER A 175 -1.87 -19.81 -10.11
C SER A 175 -1.39 -18.49 -10.68
N TYR A 176 -2.24 -17.45 -10.73
CA TYR A 176 -1.82 -16.11 -11.18
C TYR A 176 -0.88 -15.37 -10.21
N GLY A 177 -0.67 -15.92 -9.00
CA GLY A 177 0.24 -15.29 -8.04
C GLY A 177 -0.21 -13.89 -7.61
N SER A 178 0.74 -13.06 -7.26
CA SER A 178 0.51 -11.68 -6.80
C SER A 178 -0.16 -10.79 -7.86
N SER A 179 0.01 -11.08 -9.14
CA SER A 179 -0.55 -10.28 -10.24
C SER A 179 -2.09 -10.26 -10.29
N ALA A 180 -2.78 -11.24 -9.68
CA ALA A 180 -4.24 -11.23 -9.59
C ALA A 180 -4.77 -10.44 -8.38
N VAL A 181 -3.91 -10.03 -7.43
CA VAL A 181 -4.35 -9.39 -6.18
C VAL A 181 -5.11 -8.09 -6.40
N PRO A 182 -4.66 -7.14 -7.26
CA PRO A 182 -5.40 -5.91 -7.51
C PRO A 182 -6.81 -6.18 -8.06
N LEU A 183 -6.90 -7.09 -9.03
CA LEU A 183 -8.18 -7.47 -9.65
C LEU A 183 -9.12 -8.17 -8.67
N LEU A 184 -8.61 -9.05 -7.80
CA LEU A 184 -9.41 -9.71 -6.77
C LEU A 184 -9.86 -8.74 -5.68
N ARG A 185 -9.03 -7.76 -5.30
CA ARG A 185 -9.42 -6.69 -4.36
C ARG A 185 -10.50 -5.79 -4.95
N SER A 186 -10.33 -5.34 -6.20
CA SER A 186 -11.36 -4.55 -6.88
C SER A 186 -12.68 -5.30 -7.04
N THR A 187 -12.60 -6.63 -7.27
CA THR A 187 -13.77 -7.48 -7.33
C THR A 187 -14.47 -7.58 -5.97
N LEU A 188 -13.72 -7.69 -4.85
CA LEU A 188 -14.31 -7.71 -3.50
C LEU A 188 -15.03 -6.40 -3.12
N ALA A 189 -14.61 -5.27 -3.68
CA ALA A 189 -15.28 -3.99 -3.47
C ALA A 189 -16.64 -3.88 -4.18
N ARG A 190 -16.97 -4.83 -5.07
CA ARG A 190 -18.27 -4.88 -5.74
C ARG A 190 -19.35 -5.39 -4.80
N HIS A 191 -20.56 -4.84 -4.93
CA HIS A 191 -21.71 -5.23 -4.09
C HIS A 191 -22.50 -6.42 -4.64
N ASP A 192 -22.14 -6.96 -5.81
CA ASP A 192 -22.87 -8.02 -6.53
C ASP A 192 -22.37 -9.45 -6.24
N LEU A 193 -21.38 -9.60 -5.38
CA LEU A 193 -20.83 -10.89 -4.99
C LEU A 193 -21.69 -11.57 -3.90
N ASP A 194 -21.93 -12.88 -4.07
CA ASP A 194 -22.52 -13.65 -2.99
C ASP A 194 -21.51 -13.94 -1.85
N PRO A 195 -22.01 -14.29 -0.64
CA PRO A 195 -21.14 -14.55 0.51
C PRO A 195 -20.10 -15.67 0.29
N GLU A 196 -20.44 -16.71 -0.51
CA GLU A 196 -19.52 -17.80 -0.78
C GLU A 196 -18.37 -17.35 -1.70
N GLN A 197 -18.68 -16.54 -2.74
CA GLN A 197 -17.66 -15.95 -3.60
C GLN A 197 -16.72 -15.04 -2.77
N GLN A 198 -17.27 -14.17 -1.93
CA GLN A 198 -16.49 -13.29 -1.06
C GLN A 198 -15.57 -14.08 -0.12
N ALA A 199 -16.09 -15.12 0.55
CA ALA A 199 -15.30 -15.95 1.46
C ALA A 199 -14.15 -16.66 0.74
N ARG A 200 -14.40 -17.18 -0.48
CA ARG A 200 -13.36 -17.84 -1.29
C ARG A 200 -12.29 -16.87 -1.77
N ILE A 201 -12.68 -15.68 -2.25
CA ILE A 201 -11.71 -14.65 -2.66
C ILE A 201 -10.87 -14.21 -1.47
N LYS A 202 -11.49 -13.95 -0.31
CA LYS A 202 -10.76 -13.63 0.93
C LYS A 202 -9.78 -14.73 1.33
N SER A 203 -10.17 -16.00 1.20
CA SER A 203 -9.28 -17.14 1.47
C SER A 203 -8.10 -17.19 0.49
N ILE A 204 -8.33 -16.93 -0.81
CA ILE A 204 -7.25 -16.86 -1.82
C ILE A 204 -6.28 -15.73 -1.48
N LEU A 205 -6.77 -14.56 -1.11
CA LEU A 205 -5.94 -13.42 -0.75
C LEU A 205 -5.15 -13.67 0.55
N ALA A 206 -5.78 -14.25 1.58
CA ALA A 206 -5.12 -14.55 2.85
C ALA A 206 -3.97 -15.55 2.71
N ASN A 207 -4.12 -16.57 1.87
CA ASN A 207 -3.07 -17.57 1.63
C ASN A 207 -1.86 -17.02 0.86
N ARG A 208 -1.95 -15.81 0.32
CA ARG A 208 -0.88 -15.16 -0.47
C ARG A 208 -0.06 -14.13 0.30
N VAL A 209 -0.46 -13.79 1.51
CA VAL A 209 0.23 -12.79 2.35
C VAL A 209 1.63 -13.23 2.81
N ARG A 210 2.07 -14.46 2.48
CA ARG A 210 3.46 -14.88 2.62
C ARG A 210 4.28 -14.44 1.40
N ILE A 211 4.47 -13.13 1.24
CA ILE A 211 5.53 -12.60 0.40
C ILE A 211 6.78 -12.65 1.26
N ASP A 212 7.63 -13.65 1.02
CA ASP A 212 8.82 -13.91 1.82
C ASP A 212 9.81 -12.75 1.80
N ASP A 213 9.80 -11.91 0.73
CA ASP A 213 10.55 -10.67 0.67
C ASP A 213 9.88 -9.67 -0.29
N ASP A 214 9.61 -8.45 0.19
CA ASP A 214 9.23 -7.33 -0.65
C ASP A 214 10.43 -6.88 -1.48
N THR A 215 10.55 -7.42 -2.67
CA THR A 215 11.55 -7.05 -3.67
C THR A 215 10.92 -6.21 -4.78
N PRO A 216 11.69 -5.36 -5.49
CA PRO A 216 11.16 -4.62 -6.64
C PRO A 216 10.45 -5.51 -7.66
N THR A 217 10.97 -6.71 -7.92
CA THR A 217 10.38 -7.67 -8.85
C THR A 217 9.05 -8.22 -8.35
N SER A 218 8.97 -8.64 -7.08
CA SER A 218 7.73 -9.19 -6.51
C SER A 218 6.62 -8.14 -6.41
N LEU A 219 6.99 -6.91 -6.05
CA LEU A 219 6.07 -5.77 -6.00
C LEU A 219 5.64 -5.32 -7.39
N ALA A 220 6.52 -5.34 -8.39
CA ALA A 220 6.15 -5.07 -9.77
C ALA A 220 5.13 -6.09 -10.30
N GLN A 221 5.28 -7.38 -9.98
CA GLN A 221 4.28 -8.38 -10.32
C GLN A 221 2.94 -8.14 -9.59
N LEU A 222 2.97 -7.67 -8.34
CA LEU A 222 1.77 -7.27 -7.60
C LEU A 222 1.05 -6.09 -8.29
N LEU A 223 1.78 -5.12 -8.80
CA LEU A 223 1.24 -3.90 -9.42
C LEU A 223 0.96 -4.08 -10.92
N ALA A 224 1.34 -5.20 -11.54
CA ALA A 224 1.24 -5.42 -12.98
C ALA A 224 -0.19 -5.21 -13.54
N ALA A 225 -1.22 -5.56 -12.78
CA ALA A 225 -2.63 -5.36 -13.15
C ALA A 225 -3.31 -4.26 -12.31
N ASP A 226 -2.55 -3.30 -11.82
CA ASP A 226 -3.03 -2.16 -11.03
C ASP A 226 -3.03 -0.88 -11.87
N ARG A 227 -4.20 -0.54 -12.44
CA ARG A 227 -4.35 0.62 -13.34
C ARG A 227 -3.99 1.93 -12.64
N ASP A 228 -4.37 2.07 -11.37
CA ASP A 228 -4.18 3.34 -10.65
C ASP A 228 -2.69 3.61 -10.43
N HIS A 229 -1.91 2.57 -10.11
CA HIS A 229 -0.46 2.71 -10.01
C HIS A 229 0.18 3.03 -11.36
N TRP A 230 -0.25 2.37 -12.44
CA TRP A 230 0.22 2.71 -13.79
C TRP A 230 -0.13 4.15 -14.18
N GLN A 231 -1.29 4.67 -13.78
CA GLN A 231 -1.69 6.05 -14.02
C GLN A 231 -0.80 7.07 -13.27
N ILE A 232 -0.40 6.74 -12.03
CA ILE A 232 0.56 7.53 -11.25
C ILE A 232 1.91 7.56 -12.00
N LEU A 233 2.36 6.39 -12.45
CA LEU A 233 3.65 6.22 -13.09
C LEU A 233 3.70 6.86 -14.50
N ALA A 234 2.59 6.89 -15.23
CA ALA A 234 2.46 7.46 -16.57
C ALA A 234 2.95 8.92 -16.66
N ARG A 235 2.75 9.69 -15.59
CA ARG A 235 3.22 11.09 -15.50
C ARG A 235 4.73 11.26 -15.54
N ARG A 236 5.49 10.18 -15.35
CA ARG A 236 6.96 10.15 -15.26
C ARG A 236 7.60 9.30 -16.36
N MET A 237 6.82 8.86 -17.36
CA MET A 237 7.26 8.03 -18.47
C MET A 237 7.59 8.87 -19.70
N ASP A 238 8.59 8.43 -20.45
CA ASP A 238 8.75 8.88 -21.81
C ASP A 238 7.69 8.24 -22.74
N GLN A 239 7.64 8.71 -23.99
CA GLN A 239 6.62 8.24 -24.96
C GLN A 239 6.70 6.74 -25.22
N THR A 240 7.89 6.16 -25.29
CA THR A 240 8.09 4.72 -25.57
C THR A 240 7.62 3.88 -24.40
N GLN A 241 7.99 4.28 -23.18
CA GLN A 241 7.57 3.65 -21.94
C GLN A 241 6.05 3.74 -21.76
N PHE A 242 5.46 4.91 -22.05
CA PHE A 242 4.01 5.11 -21.96
C PHE A 242 3.26 4.18 -22.91
N VAL A 243 3.68 4.06 -24.17
CA VAL A 243 3.06 3.16 -25.14
C VAL A 243 3.12 1.70 -24.65
N ALA A 244 4.30 1.25 -24.21
CA ALA A 244 4.47 -0.12 -23.72
C ALA A 244 3.60 -0.40 -22.47
N ALA A 245 3.53 0.55 -21.54
CA ALA A 245 2.70 0.45 -20.35
C ALA A 245 1.21 0.42 -20.70
N ASN A 246 0.76 1.31 -21.58
CA ASN A 246 -0.62 1.36 -22.02
C ASN A 246 -1.05 0.06 -22.74
N ASP A 247 -0.20 -0.48 -23.59
CA ASP A 247 -0.44 -1.78 -24.24
C ASP A 247 -0.55 -2.92 -23.22
N HIS A 248 0.28 -2.91 -22.17
CA HIS A 248 0.20 -3.89 -21.08
C HIS A 248 -1.13 -3.78 -20.33
N VAL A 249 -1.52 -2.56 -19.95
CA VAL A 249 -2.77 -2.27 -19.24
C VAL A 249 -3.99 -2.73 -20.05
N LEU A 250 -4.00 -2.45 -21.37
CA LEU A 250 -5.06 -2.90 -22.28
C LEU A 250 -5.11 -4.43 -22.41
N ARG A 251 -3.96 -5.13 -22.46
CA ARG A 251 -3.91 -6.60 -22.43
C ARG A 251 -4.46 -7.18 -21.12
N CYS A 252 -4.36 -6.45 -20.02
CA CYS A 252 -5.01 -6.82 -18.75
C CYS A 252 -6.54 -6.57 -18.76
N GLY A 253 -7.11 -6.02 -19.84
CA GLY A 253 -8.53 -5.68 -19.93
C GLY A 253 -8.90 -4.49 -19.04
N LEU A 254 -7.96 -3.59 -18.81
CA LEU A 254 -8.13 -2.37 -18.05
C LEU A 254 -8.31 -1.18 -19.01
N GLU A 255 -8.81 -0.07 -18.50
CA GLU A 255 -8.95 1.16 -19.28
C GLU A 255 -7.58 1.76 -19.63
N SER A 256 -7.47 2.40 -20.78
CA SER A 256 -6.26 3.09 -21.23
C SER A 256 -5.76 4.11 -20.19
N LEU A 257 -4.45 4.32 -20.20
CA LEU A 257 -3.80 5.36 -19.41
C LEU A 257 -4.03 6.73 -20.07
N SER A 258 -4.11 7.75 -19.25
CA SER A 258 -4.12 9.15 -19.71
C SER A 258 -2.68 9.70 -19.64
N PRO A 259 -2.24 10.44 -20.66
CA PRO A 259 -0.90 11.06 -20.66
C PRO A 259 -0.74 12.14 -19.60
#